data_ffaeabf525e94a6ff8b0febe5a1a6dd0
#
_entry.id   ffaeabf525e94a6ff8b0febe5a1a6dd0
#
_cell.length_a   1.000
_cell.length_b   1.000
_cell.length_c   1.000
_cell.angle_alpha   90.00
_cell.angle_beta   90.00
_cell.angle_gamma   90.00
#
_symmetry.space_group_name_H-M   'P 1'
#
loop_
_entity.id
_entity.type
_entity.pdbx_description
1 polymer ?
#
loop_
_entity_poly.entity_id
_entity_poly.type
_entity_poly.pdbx_seq_one_letter_code
_entity_poly.pdbx_strand_id
1 'polypeptide(L)'
;MDLNTLISQYGYAALVIGSLAEGETVTLLGGVAAHQGLLKFPLVVLSVALGGMIGDQVLYLCGRRFGGKLLRRFSKHQDKIERAQKLIQRHPYLFVIGTRFMYGFRVIGPTLIGASQLPPKIFLPLNILGAFAWALIFTTIGYAGGQVIAPWLHNLDQHLKHWVWLILAVVLVVGVRWWLKRRGKKNPDNQA
;
A
#
# COMPACT_ATOMS: atom_id res chain seq x y z
N MET A 1 -17.25 1.59 -24.08
CA MET A 1 -17.32 2.04 -22.68
C MET A 1 -16.22 3.06 -22.50
N ASP A 2 -16.58 4.30 -22.18
CA ASP A 2 -15.59 5.37 -22.04
C ASP A 2 -14.86 5.25 -20.71
N LEU A 3 -13.57 5.57 -20.72
CA LEU A 3 -12.69 5.48 -19.54
C LEU A 3 -13.29 6.23 -18.34
N ASN A 4 -13.89 7.39 -18.56
CA ASN A 4 -14.56 8.19 -17.54
C ASN A 4 -15.73 7.45 -16.87
N THR A 5 -16.49 6.68 -17.64
CA THR A 5 -17.60 5.86 -17.11
C THR A 5 -17.08 4.72 -16.25
N LEU A 6 -15.98 4.08 -16.66
CA LEU A 6 -15.33 3.04 -15.88
C LEU A 6 -14.75 3.59 -14.55
N ILE A 7 -14.10 4.75 -14.59
CA ILE A 7 -13.56 5.40 -13.38
C ILE A 7 -14.68 5.80 -12.43
N SER A 8 -15.78 6.36 -12.91
CA SER A 8 -16.90 6.77 -12.05
C SER A 8 -17.64 5.59 -11.42
N GLN A 9 -17.71 4.44 -12.11
CA GLN A 9 -18.39 3.24 -11.64
C GLN A 9 -17.54 2.37 -10.71
N TYR A 10 -16.27 2.15 -11.10
CA TYR A 10 -15.38 1.20 -10.41
C TYR A 10 -14.24 1.86 -9.64
N GLY A 11 -14.06 3.18 -9.77
CA GLY A 11 -12.94 3.90 -9.19
C GLY A 11 -12.86 3.76 -7.67
N TYR A 12 -13.99 3.82 -6.97
CA TYR A 12 -14.01 3.66 -5.51
C TYR A 12 -13.59 2.25 -5.08
N ALA A 13 -14.06 1.20 -5.77
CA ALA A 13 -13.66 -0.17 -5.51
C ALA A 13 -12.16 -0.38 -5.80
N ALA A 14 -11.69 0.19 -6.91
CA ALA A 14 -10.27 0.17 -7.26
C ALA A 14 -9.40 0.90 -6.23
N LEU A 15 -9.88 2.01 -5.66
CA LEU A 15 -9.20 2.73 -4.58
C LEU A 15 -9.12 1.91 -3.30
N VAL A 16 -10.19 1.20 -2.92
CA VAL A 16 -10.18 0.30 -1.75
C VAL A 16 -9.17 -0.83 -1.97
N ILE A 17 -9.22 -1.53 -3.10
CA ILE A 17 -8.33 -2.66 -3.40
C ILE A 17 -6.89 -2.18 -3.57
N GLY A 18 -6.69 -1.09 -4.30
CA GLY A 18 -5.37 -0.53 -4.53
C GLY A 18 -4.71 -0.03 -3.25
N SER A 19 -5.46 0.60 -2.35
CA SER A 19 -4.94 1.08 -1.07
C SER A 19 -4.61 -0.04 -0.08
N LEU A 20 -5.17 -1.24 -0.27
CA LEU A 20 -4.74 -2.46 0.45
C LEU A 20 -3.30 -2.86 0.07
N ALA A 21 -2.96 -2.79 -1.21
CA ALA A 21 -1.69 -3.27 -1.75
C ALA A 21 -0.62 -2.16 -1.74
N GLU A 22 -0.94 -1.02 -2.34
CA GLU A 22 -0.06 0.14 -2.49
C GLU A 22 -0.87 1.42 -2.20
N GLY A 23 -0.55 2.06 -1.08
CA GLY A 23 -1.36 3.17 -0.60
C GLY A 23 -1.07 4.51 -1.25
N GLU A 24 0.20 4.87 -1.37
CA GLU A 24 0.61 6.23 -1.72
C GLU A 24 0.20 6.60 -3.15
N THR A 25 0.62 5.79 -4.12
CA THR A 25 0.35 6.05 -5.55
C THR A 25 -1.14 6.07 -5.84
N VAL A 26 -1.87 5.07 -5.35
CA VAL A 26 -3.32 4.94 -5.57
C VAL A 26 -4.09 6.09 -4.92
N THR A 27 -3.68 6.54 -3.75
CA THR A 27 -4.31 7.66 -3.04
C THR A 27 -4.08 8.98 -3.76
N LEU A 28 -2.86 9.24 -4.22
CA LEU A 28 -2.54 10.43 -5.01
C LEU A 28 -3.35 10.46 -6.30
N LEU A 29 -3.42 9.35 -7.03
CA LEU A 29 -4.24 9.23 -8.25
C LEU A 29 -5.73 9.43 -7.97
N GLY A 30 -6.24 8.91 -6.86
CA GLY A 30 -7.60 9.16 -6.40
C GLY A 30 -7.86 10.64 -6.14
N GLY A 31 -6.89 11.35 -5.55
CA GLY A 31 -6.94 12.80 -5.35
C GLY A 31 -6.99 13.57 -6.67
N VAL A 32 -6.14 13.20 -7.65
CA VAL A 32 -6.15 13.77 -9.00
C VAL A 32 -7.49 13.53 -9.69
N ALA A 33 -8.04 12.30 -9.63
CA ALA A 33 -9.34 11.97 -10.20
C ALA A 33 -10.48 12.76 -9.56
N ALA A 34 -10.39 13.02 -8.25
CA ALA A 34 -11.33 13.89 -7.55
C ALA A 34 -11.21 15.36 -8.01
N HIS A 35 -9.98 15.85 -8.27
CA HIS A 35 -9.76 17.18 -8.83
C HIS A 35 -10.39 17.35 -10.21
N GLN A 36 -10.29 16.31 -11.05
CA GLN A 36 -10.89 16.29 -12.40
C GLN A 36 -12.42 16.11 -12.38
N GLY A 37 -13.04 15.99 -11.21
CA GLY A 37 -14.50 15.81 -11.08
C GLY A 37 -14.99 14.39 -11.41
N LEU A 38 -14.09 13.44 -11.68
CA LEU A 38 -14.42 12.04 -11.97
C LEU A 38 -14.90 11.30 -10.71
N LEU A 39 -14.37 11.67 -9.54
CA LEU A 39 -14.70 11.10 -8.23
C LEU A 39 -15.01 12.21 -7.23
N LYS A 40 -15.84 11.91 -6.23
CA LYS A 40 -16.14 12.85 -5.14
C LYS A 40 -15.06 12.74 -4.07
N PHE A 41 -14.39 13.85 -3.75
CA PHE A 41 -13.29 13.91 -2.76
C PHE A 41 -13.58 13.20 -1.44
N PRO A 42 -14.73 13.41 -0.75
CA PRO A 42 -15.01 12.72 0.51
C PRO A 42 -15.09 11.20 0.36
N LEU A 43 -15.64 10.71 -0.76
CA LEU A 43 -15.75 9.27 -1.03
C LEU A 43 -14.40 8.64 -1.38
N VAL A 44 -13.50 9.40 -2.03
CA VAL A 44 -12.11 8.97 -2.24
C VAL A 44 -11.40 8.78 -0.91
N VAL A 45 -11.47 9.78 -0.01
CA VAL A 45 -10.89 9.70 1.34
C VAL A 45 -11.43 8.49 2.11
N LEU A 46 -12.75 8.28 2.08
CA LEU A 46 -13.39 7.13 2.73
C LEU A 46 -12.89 5.79 2.15
N SER A 47 -12.88 5.65 0.82
CA SER A 47 -12.48 4.41 0.16
C SER A 47 -11.02 4.05 0.45
N VAL A 48 -10.13 5.05 0.38
CA VAL A 48 -8.70 4.88 0.68
C VAL A 48 -8.47 4.56 2.15
N ALA A 49 -9.16 5.28 3.06
CA ALA A 49 -9.07 5.02 4.49
C ALA A 49 -9.52 3.60 4.84
N LEU A 50 -10.65 3.14 4.28
CA LEU A 50 -11.17 1.78 4.48
C LEU A 50 -10.18 0.72 3.98
N GLY A 51 -9.66 0.86 2.76
CA GLY A 51 -8.69 -0.10 2.22
C GLY A 51 -7.41 -0.15 3.07
N GLY A 52 -6.84 1.01 3.41
CA GLY A 52 -5.66 1.10 4.27
C GLY A 52 -5.89 0.52 5.67
N MET A 53 -7.06 0.80 6.28
CA MET A 53 -7.43 0.27 7.59
C MET A 53 -7.55 -1.25 7.57
N ILE A 54 -8.19 -1.82 6.58
CA ILE A 54 -8.34 -3.28 6.43
C ILE A 54 -6.99 -3.93 6.21
N GLY A 55 -6.13 -3.36 5.35
CA GLY A 55 -4.78 -3.86 5.08
C GLY A 55 -3.94 -3.93 6.35
N ASP A 56 -3.89 -2.84 7.11
CA ASP A 56 -3.14 -2.79 8.37
C ASP A 56 -3.72 -3.74 9.43
N GLN A 57 -5.04 -3.89 9.46
CA GLN A 57 -5.69 -4.82 10.37
C GLN A 57 -5.31 -6.27 10.08
N VAL A 58 -5.27 -6.66 8.81
CA VAL A 58 -4.83 -8.00 8.38
C VAL A 58 -3.37 -8.23 8.76
N LEU A 59 -2.48 -7.26 8.46
CA LEU A 59 -1.06 -7.34 8.80
C LEU A 59 -0.83 -7.41 10.32
N TYR A 60 -1.57 -6.61 11.09
CA TYR A 60 -1.54 -6.65 12.56
C TYR A 60 -1.96 -8.04 13.08
N LEU A 61 -3.05 -8.62 12.57
CA LEU A 61 -3.52 -9.94 12.98
C LEU A 61 -2.51 -11.04 12.60
N CYS A 62 -1.93 -10.95 11.41
CA CYS A 62 -0.83 -11.84 11.00
C CYS A 62 0.36 -11.73 11.93
N GLY A 63 0.78 -10.51 12.27
CA GLY A 63 1.85 -10.25 13.22
C GLY A 63 1.53 -10.80 14.60
N ARG A 64 0.30 -10.62 15.09
CA ARG A 64 -0.15 -11.12 16.37
C ARG A 64 -0.17 -12.66 16.45
N ARG A 65 -0.60 -13.32 15.37
CA ARG A 65 -0.70 -14.80 15.32
C ARG A 65 0.64 -15.48 15.06
N PHE A 66 1.46 -14.91 14.18
CA PHE A 66 2.70 -15.53 13.73
C PHE A 66 3.96 -14.84 14.27
N GLY A 67 3.82 -13.71 14.96
CA GLY A 67 4.94 -12.89 15.44
C GLY A 67 5.91 -13.65 16.33
N GLY A 68 5.42 -14.54 17.20
CA GLY A 68 6.26 -15.37 18.05
C GLY A 68 7.22 -16.30 17.26
N LYS A 69 6.75 -16.86 16.13
CA LYS A 69 7.59 -17.68 15.23
C LYS A 69 8.57 -16.81 14.44
N LEU A 70 8.13 -15.63 14.01
CA LEU A 70 8.96 -14.67 13.27
C LEU A 70 10.08 -14.14 14.16
N LEU A 71 9.77 -13.74 15.38
CA LEU A 71 10.74 -13.21 16.34
C LEU A 71 11.77 -14.26 16.78
N ARG A 72 11.38 -15.53 16.92
CA ARG A 72 12.33 -16.65 17.19
C ARG A 72 13.37 -16.83 16.10
N ARG A 73 13.06 -16.52 14.84
CA ARG A 73 14.03 -16.60 13.73
C ARG A 73 15.12 -15.52 13.82
N PHE A 74 14.88 -14.46 14.58
CA PHE A 74 15.82 -13.37 14.85
C PHE A 74 16.44 -13.47 16.26
N SER A 75 16.63 -14.68 16.79
CA SER A 75 17.09 -14.95 18.15
C SER A 75 18.41 -14.28 18.56
N LYS A 76 19.27 -13.95 17.57
CA LYS A 76 20.53 -13.21 17.82
C LYS A 76 20.33 -11.76 18.31
N HIS A 77 19.11 -11.22 18.27
CA HIS A 77 18.82 -9.83 18.60
C HIS A 77 17.63 -9.68 19.57
N GLN A 78 17.42 -10.67 20.44
CA GLN A 78 16.29 -10.72 21.38
C GLN A 78 16.18 -9.46 22.24
N ASP A 79 17.30 -8.95 22.78
CA ASP A 79 17.32 -7.73 23.59
C ASP A 79 16.77 -6.49 22.82
N LYS A 80 17.13 -6.38 21.53
CA LYS A 80 16.64 -5.28 20.69
C LYS A 80 15.15 -5.41 20.41
N ILE A 81 14.68 -6.65 20.20
CA ILE A 81 13.27 -6.95 19.96
C ILE A 81 12.44 -6.65 21.20
N GLU A 82 12.88 -7.08 22.38
CA GLU A 82 12.18 -6.78 23.64
C GLU A 82 12.12 -5.29 23.94
N ARG A 83 13.20 -4.56 23.68
CA ARG A 83 13.19 -3.09 23.79
C ARG A 83 12.19 -2.45 22.85
N ALA A 84 12.15 -2.88 21.58
CA ALA A 84 11.19 -2.38 20.61
C ALA A 84 9.74 -2.71 21.03
N GLN A 85 9.48 -3.92 21.54
CA GLN A 85 8.16 -4.30 22.04
C GLN A 85 7.72 -3.45 23.23
N LYS A 86 8.60 -3.27 24.21
CA LYS A 86 8.34 -2.39 25.36
C LYS A 86 8.06 -0.95 24.94
N LEU A 87 8.79 -0.44 23.95
CA LEU A 87 8.62 0.91 23.43
C LEU A 87 7.28 1.06 22.67
N ILE A 88 6.89 0.07 21.86
CA ILE A 88 5.60 0.04 21.18
C ILE A 88 4.45 0.02 22.20
N GLN A 89 4.56 -0.78 23.26
CA GLN A 89 3.54 -0.85 24.31
C GLN A 89 3.46 0.42 25.15
N ARG A 90 4.59 1.11 25.34
CA ARG A 90 4.64 2.37 26.13
C ARG A 90 4.09 3.57 25.34
N HIS A 91 4.32 3.61 24.03
CA HIS A 91 3.90 4.72 23.15
C HIS A 91 3.16 4.23 21.90
N PRO A 92 2.02 3.53 22.04
CA PRO A 92 1.35 2.87 20.92
C PRO A 92 0.89 3.84 19.83
N TYR A 93 0.47 5.06 20.21
CA TYR A 93 0.04 6.10 19.27
C TYR A 93 1.14 6.54 18.32
N LEU A 94 2.39 6.69 18.81
CA LEU A 94 3.52 7.08 17.98
C LEU A 94 3.86 6.00 16.94
N PHE A 95 3.78 4.73 17.35
CA PHE A 95 4.08 3.62 16.44
C PHE A 95 2.95 3.35 15.47
N VAL A 96 1.68 3.29 15.93
CA VAL A 96 0.55 2.97 15.06
C VAL A 96 0.32 4.07 14.02
N ILE A 97 0.38 5.34 14.42
CA ILE A 97 0.21 6.46 13.50
C ILE A 97 1.49 6.73 12.71
N GLY A 98 2.66 6.76 13.39
CA GLY A 98 3.93 7.15 12.79
C GLY A 98 4.40 6.20 11.69
N THR A 99 4.23 4.89 11.85
CA THR A 99 4.64 3.90 10.83
C THR A 99 3.90 4.06 9.51
N ARG A 100 2.71 4.66 9.51
CA ARG A 100 1.96 4.96 8.29
C ARG A 100 2.59 6.04 7.42
N PHE A 101 3.31 6.98 8.05
CA PHE A 101 3.98 8.08 7.35
C PHE A 101 5.42 7.73 6.96
N MET A 102 5.93 6.58 7.43
CA MET A 102 7.27 6.11 7.07
C MET A 102 7.20 5.21 5.84
N TYR A 103 7.74 5.69 4.73
CA TYR A 103 7.83 4.92 3.49
C TYR A 103 8.53 3.57 3.72
N GLY A 104 7.94 2.49 3.20
CA GLY A 104 8.46 1.12 3.37
C GLY A 104 8.12 0.43 4.71
N PHE A 105 7.73 1.18 5.74
CA PHE A 105 7.32 0.60 7.03
C PHE A 105 5.85 0.18 7.10
N ARG A 106 5.07 0.46 6.07
CA ARG A 106 3.63 0.19 6.03
C ARG A 106 3.28 -1.29 6.21
N VAL A 107 4.06 -2.21 5.65
CA VAL A 107 3.86 -3.66 5.84
C VAL A 107 4.47 -4.14 7.15
N ILE A 108 5.68 -3.65 7.44
CA ILE A 108 6.46 -4.10 8.60
C ILE A 108 5.88 -3.54 9.90
N GLY A 109 5.45 -2.28 9.91
CA GLY A 109 4.93 -1.58 11.08
C GLY A 109 3.76 -2.30 11.76
N PRO A 110 2.61 -2.47 11.09
CA PRO A 110 1.47 -3.18 11.67
C PRO A 110 1.80 -4.62 12.08
N THR A 111 2.66 -5.30 11.30
CA THR A 111 3.11 -6.67 11.63
C THR A 111 3.95 -6.70 12.92
N LEU A 112 4.88 -5.76 13.11
CA LEU A 112 5.67 -5.64 14.34
C LEU A 112 4.79 -5.25 15.54
N ILE A 113 3.85 -4.33 15.33
CA ILE A 113 2.89 -3.92 16.37
C ILE A 113 2.04 -5.12 16.78
N GLY A 114 1.58 -5.94 15.84
CA GLY A 114 0.89 -7.19 16.14
C GLY A 114 1.77 -8.18 16.90
N ALA A 115 3.02 -8.34 16.48
CA ALA A 115 4.00 -9.21 17.15
C ALA A 115 4.35 -8.74 18.58
N SER A 116 4.27 -7.45 18.87
CA SER A 116 4.43 -6.90 20.22
C SER A 116 3.26 -7.20 21.16
N GLN A 117 2.22 -7.90 20.68
CA GLN A 117 1.01 -8.24 21.42
C GLN A 117 0.23 -7.02 21.94
N LEU A 118 0.36 -5.85 21.29
CA LEU A 118 -0.47 -4.70 21.62
C LEU A 118 -1.95 -5.10 21.57
N PRO A 119 -2.79 -4.74 22.56
CA PRO A 119 -4.21 -5.10 22.55
C PRO A 119 -4.96 -4.54 21.34
N PRO A 120 -5.85 -5.34 20.68
CA PRO A 120 -6.65 -4.87 19.54
C PRO A 120 -7.51 -3.65 19.87
N LYS A 121 -7.96 -3.54 21.11
CA LYS A 121 -8.76 -2.42 21.62
C LYS A 121 -8.01 -1.07 21.56
N ILE A 122 -6.67 -1.10 21.60
CA ILE A 122 -5.81 0.08 21.47
C ILE A 122 -5.44 0.27 19.99
N PHE A 123 -5.08 -0.81 19.30
CA PHE A 123 -4.67 -0.73 17.89
C PHE A 123 -5.78 -0.22 16.98
N LEU A 124 -7.01 -0.75 17.11
CA LEU A 124 -8.11 -0.47 16.18
C LEU A 124 -8.47 1.03 16.10
N PRO A 125 -8.74 1.74 17.23
CA PRO A 125 -9.07 3.16 17.14
C PRO A 125 -7.91 4.02 16.60
N LEU A 126 -6.67 3.70 16.97
CA LEU A 126 -5.49 4.39 16.45
C LEU A 126 -5.28 4.11 14.97
N ASN A 127 -5.55 2.90 14.52
CA ASN A 127 -5.50 2.53 13.10
C ASN A 127 -6.56 3.29 12.29
N ILE A 128 -7.79 3.40 12.80
CA ILE A 128 -8.86 4.17 12.16
C ILE A 128 -8.43 5.65 12.03
N LEU A 129 -8.04 6.29 13.14
CA LEU A 129 -7.61 7.68 13.13
C LEU A 129 -6.43 7.93 12.19
N GLY A 130 -5.42 7.07 12.28
CA GLY A 130 -4.25 7.14 11.40
C GLY A 130 -4.60 6.94 9.93
N ALA A 131 -5.55 6.03 9.62
CA ALA A 131 -6.02 5.78 8.26
C ALA A 131 -6.71 7.02 7.67
N PHE A 132 -7.60 7.63 8.43
CA PHE A 132 -8.29 8.84 7.99
C PHE A 132 -7.34 10.03 7.83
N ALA A 133 -6.48 10.28 8.81
CA ALA A 133 -5.50 11.36 8.74
C ALA A 133 -4.58 11.20 7.51
N TRP A 134 -4.05 10.00 7.31
CA TRP A 134 -3.20 9.69 6.17
C TRP A 134 -3.94 9.82 4.83
N ALA A 135 -5.14 9.23 4.71
CA ALA A 135 -5.95 9.32 3.51
C ALA A 135 -6.30 10.78 3.17
N LEU A 136 -6.68 11.58 4.17
CA LEU A 136 -6.99 13.00 3.99
C LEU A 136 -5.77 13.78 3.46
N ILE A 137 -4.61 13.61 4.08
CA ILE A 137 -3.37 14.30 3.70
C ILE A 137 -2.98 13.94 2.26
N PHE A 138 -2.85 12.66 1.96
CA PHE A 138 -2.40 12.23 0.63
C PHE A 138 -3.43 12.48 -0.47
N THR A 139 -4.73 12.33 -0.19
CA THR A 139 -5.77 12.71 -1.15
C THR A 139 -5.76 14.21 -1.41
N THR A 140 -5.53 15.05 -0.38
CA THR A 140 -5.42 16.50 -0.55
C THR A 140 -4.19 16.88 -1.37
N ILE A 141 -3.05 16.23 -1.13
CA ILE A 141 -1.83 16.42 -1.93
C ILE A 141 -2.09 16.02 -3.39
N GLY A 142 -2.74 14.87 -3.63
CA GLY A 142 -3.13 14.43 -4.97
C GLY A 142 -4.11 15.41 -5.63
N TYR A 143 -5.09 15.91 -4.90
CA TYR A 143 -6.07 16.90 -5.37
C TYR A 143 -5.39 18.22 -5.75
N ALA A 144 -4.52 18.76 -4.89
CA ALA A 144 -3.75 19.97 -5.18
C ALA A 144 -2.75 19.74 -6.34
N GLY A 145 -2.11 18.57 -6.38
CA GLY A 145 -1.23 18.16 -7.48
C GLY A 145 -1.97 18.03 -8.82
N GLY A 146 -3.25 17.70 -8.79
CA GLY A 146 -4.11 17.63 -9.97
C GLY A 146 -4.15 18.94 -10.76
N GLN A 147 -4.05 20.09 -10.08
CA GLN A 147 -3.97 21.41 -10.73
C GLN A 147 -2.70 21.57 -11.58
N VAL A 148 -1.59 21.01 -11.11
CA VAL A 148 -0.30 21.10 -11.79
C VAL A 148 -0.18 20.04 -12.88
N ILE A 149 -0.78 18.87 -12.67
CA ILE A 149 -0.66 17.68 -13.53
C ILE A 149 -1.72 17.72 -14.66
N ALA A 150 -2.88 18.34 -14.44
CA ALA A 150 -3.98 18.40 -15.42
C ALA A 150 -3.55 18.97 -16.80
N PRO A 151 -2.78 20.07 -16.91
CA PRO A 151 -2.31 20.56 -18.19
C PRO A 151 -1.37 19.60 -18.91
N TRP A 152 -0.57 18.86 -18.14
CA TRP A 152 0.38 17.87 -18.67
C TRP A 152 -0.34 16.60 -19.15
N LEU A 153 -1.37 16.17 -18.44
CA LEU A 153 -2.20 15.02 -18.84
C LEU A 153 -2.95 15.28 -20.16
N HIS A 154 -3.41 16.49 -20.37
CA HIS A 154 -4.12 16.84 -21.62
C HIS A 154 -3.20 16.78 -22.85
N ASN A 155 -1.93 17.12 -22.69
CA ASN A 155 -0.92 17.00 -23.75
C ASN A 155 -0.38 15.56 -23.92
N LEU A 156 -0.57 14.70 -22.92
CA LEU A 156 -0.10 13.31 -22.93
C LEU A 156 -1.06 12.33 -23.62
N ASP A 157 -2.30 12.71 -23.86
CA ASP A 157 -3.34 11.79 -24.38
C ASP A 157 -3.02 11.23 -25.78
N GLN A 158 -2.18 11.90 -26.56
CA GLN A 158 -1.71 11.39 -27.86
C GLN A 158 -0.47 10.48 -27.75
N HIS A 159 0.40 10.67 -26.74
CA HIS A 159 1.62 9.90 -26.56
C HIS A 159 1.50 8.77 -25.53
N LEU A 160 0.57 8.88 -24.57
CA LEU A 160 0.40 7.91 -23.48
C LEU A 160 0.04 6.50 -23.97
N LYS A 161 -0.74 6.37 -25.05
CA LYS A 161 -1.06 5.05 -25.63
C LYS A 161 0.21 4.30 -26.02
N HIS A 162 1.19 4.98 -26.60
CA HIS A 162 2.46 4.37 -27.00
C HIS A 162 3.35 4.01 -25.81
N TRP A 163 3.42 4.90 -24.78
CA TRP A 163 4.23 4.66 -23.58
C TRP A 163 3.67 3.56 -22.69
N VAL A 164 2.36 3.49 -22.51
CA VAL A 164 1.69 2.40 -21.76
C VAL A 164 1.94 1.05 -22.44
N TRP A 165 1.82 0.99 -23.78
CA TRP A 165 2.14 -0.23 -24.52
C TRP A 165 3.62 -0.61 -24.42
N LEU A 166 4.51 0.38 -24.40
CA LEU A 166 5.95 0.18 -24.27
C LEU A 166 6.32 -0.34 -22.87
N ILE A 167 5.73 0.22 -21.81
CA ILE A 167 5.92 -0.26 -20.42
C ILE A 167 5.35 -1.67 -20.26
N LEU A 168 4.15 -1.93 -20.78
CA LEU A 168 3.56 -3.27 -20.79
C LEU A 168 4.43 -4.28 -21.54
N ALA A 169 4.97 -3.91 -22.68
CA ALA A 169 5.90 -4.76 -23.46
C ALA A 169 7.18 -5.04 -22.68
N VAL A 170 7.77 -4.03 -22.04
CA VAL A 170 8.99 -4.19 -21.21
C VAL A 170 8.73 -5.11 -20.02
N VAL A 171 7.61 -4.91 -19.29
CA VAL A 171 7.23 -5.76 -18.15
C VAL A 171 6.99 -7.20 -18.62
N LEU A 172 6.35 -7.38 -19.77
CA LEU A 172 6.09 -8.70 -20.34
C LEU A 172 7.39 -9.39 -20.76
N VAL A 173 8.30 -8.68 -21.43
CA VAL A 173 9.62 -9.20 -21.83
C VAL A 173 10.47 -9.57 -20.61
N VAL A 174 10.51 -8.71 -19.59
CA VAL A 174 11.24 -9.00 -18.34
C VAL A 174 10.62 -10.18 -17.60
N GLY A 175 9.28 -10.26 -17.53
CA GLY A 175 8.56 -11.38 -16.94
C GLY A 175 8.82 -12.71 -17.65
N VAL A 176 8.77 -12.70 -18.98
CA VAL A 176 9.06 -13.89 -19.82
C VAL A 176 10.52 -14.32 -19.68
N ARG A 177 11.49 -13.38 -19.73
CA ARG A 177 12.91 -13.70 -19.52
C ARG A 177 13.18 -14.27 -18.11
N TRP A 178 12.54 -13.73 -17.10
CA TRP A 178 12.66 -14.25 -15.74
C TRP A 178 12.04 -15.67 -15.61
N TRP A 179 10.89 -15.91 -16.24
CA TRP A 179 10.24 -17.20 -16.26
C TRP A 179 11.06 -18.25 -17.02
N LEU A 180 11.61 -17.91 -18.20
CA LEU A 180 12.50 -18.79 -18.98
C LEU A 180 13.79 -19.11 -18.21
N LYS A 181 14.37 -18.13 -17.52
CA LYS A 181 15.58 -18.32 -16.69
C LYS A 181 15.32 -19.23 -15.47
N ARG A 182 14.09 -19.25 -14.95
CA ARG A 182 13.69 -20.21 -13.90
C ARG A 182 13.46 -21.62 -14.43
N ARG A 183 12.99 -21.77 -15.67
CA ARG A 183 12.83 -23.11 -16.29
C ARG A 183 14.17 -23.74 -16.69
N GLY A 184 15.15 -22.96 -17.12
CA GLY A 184 16.49 -23.47 -17.49
C GLY A 184 17.33 -24.00 -16.32
N LYS A 185 16.95 -23.73 -15.06
CA LYS A 185 17.66 -24.23 -13.86
C LYS A 185 17.12 -25.56 -13.32
N LYS A 186 16.15 -26.18 -13.96
CA LYS A 186 15.51 -27.42 -13.45
C LYS A 186 15.95 -28.70 -14.17
N ASN A 187 17.05 -28.70 -14.95
CA ASN A 187 17.54 -29.94 -15.56
C ASN A 187 19.07 -30.06 -15.49
N PRO A 188 19.66 -30.48 -14.34
CA PRO A 188 21.03 -30.99 -14.33
C PRO A 188 21.15 -32.48 -13.99
N ASP A 189 20.08 -33.29 -14.04
CA ASP A 189 20.22 -34.73 -13.75
C ASP A 189 19.53 -35.56 -14.83
N ASN A 190 20.23 -35.78 -15.96
CA ASN A 190 20.07 -36.98 -16.79
C ASN A 190 21.22 -37.10 -17.79
N GLN A 191 22.45 -37.31 -17.28
CA GLN A 191 23.54 -37.95 -18.05
C GLN A 191 24.48 -38.58 -17.05
N ALA A 192 24.21 -39.83 -16.68
CA ALA A 192 25.16 -40.85 -16.29
C ALA A 192 24.53 -42.22 -16.61
#